data_7bda51324758d5d4de0ab1fd95598de6
#
_entry.id   7bda51324758d5d4de0ab1fd95598de6
#
_cell.length_a   1.000
_cell.length_b   1.000
_cell.length_c   1.000
_cell.angle_alpha   90.00
_cell.angle_beta   90.00
_cell.angle_gamma   90.00
#
_symmetry.space_group_name_H-M   'P 1'
#
loop_
_entity.id
_entity.type
_entity.pdbx_description
1 polymer ?
#
loop_
_entity_poly.entity_id
_entity_poly.type
_entity_poly.pdbx_seq_one_letter_code
_entity_poly.pdbx_strand_id
1 'polypeptide(L)'
;AVDRRLRGQLSVRPASLSFPGYEDFTFHDAMPYRGSALTLDLGEVRTDAQGRAVLPLPLEKLRGGTLHCRLLVEGFEPGGGRSVTTVRDFLVSPLQAVLGYRPTGAGGNLGFIPKGSESTLEFVALGPDLGRADPGELTFSVAERRYVTSLVTDKDGRYRYDETPVD
;
A
#
# COMPACT_ATOMS: atom_id res chain seq x y z
N ALA A 1 5.89 28.49 -22.38
CA ALA A 1 6.37 27.64 -23.50
C ALA A 1 5.15 26.94 -24.09
N VAL A 2 4.84 27.27 -25.30
CA VAL A 2 3.64 26.79 -26.02
C VAL A 2 4.00 25.49 -26.78
N ASP A 3 3.05 24.55 -26.86
CA ASP A 3 3.13 23.34 -27.68
C ASP A 3 4.31 22.42 -27.34
N ARG A 4 4.55 22.19 -26.05
CA ARG A 4 5.55 21.23 -25.59
C ARG A 4 4.96 19.82 -25.56
N ARG A 5 5.68 18.87 -26.11
CA ARG A 5 5.34 17.45 -26.02
C ARG A 5 5.73 16.93 -24.66
N LEU A 6 4.77 16.27 -23.99
CA LEU A 6 4.98 15.59 -22.72
C LEU A 6 4.63 14.11 -22.90
N ARG A 7 5.41 13.24 -22.29
CA ARG A 7 5.15 11.80 -22.21
C ARG A 7 5.06 11.39 -20.75
N GLY A 8 4.04 10.62 -20.40
CA GLY A 8 3.81 10.12 -19.06
C GLY A 8 4.01 8.62 -18.92
N GLN A 9 4.55 8.20 -17.80
CA GLN A 9 4.64 6.81 -17.42
C GLN A 9 4.22 6.67 -15.95
N LEU A 10 3.34 5.70 -15.64
CA LEU A 10 2.86 5.40 -14.30
C LEU A 10 3.35 4.02 -13.88
N SER A 11 4.24 3.97 -12.90
CA SER A 11 4.66 2.73 -12.25
C SER A 11 3.80 2.51 -11.01
N VAL A 12 3.29 1.29 -10.86
CA VAL A 12 2.35 0.90 -9.81
C VAL A 12 2.87 -0.34 -9.10
N ARG A 13 2.89 -0.32 -7.79
CA ARG A 13 3.27 -1.46 -6.94
C ARG A 13 2.41 -1.50 -5.68
N PRO A 14 2.32 -2.65 -4.99
CA PRO A 14 1.69 -2.71 -3.67
C PRO A 14 2.30 -1.66 -2.73
N ALA A 15 1.47 -0.97 -1.98
CA ALA A 15 1.94 -0.02 -0.99
C ALA A 15 2.39 -0.74 0.29
N SER A 16 3.46 -0.24 0.90
CA SER A 16 3.73 -0.44 2.32
C SER A 16 3.04 0.68 3.08
N LEU A 17 2.15 0.34 3.98
CA LEU A 17 1.40 1.32 4.76
C LEU A 17 2.27 1.76 5.95
N SER A 18 3.02 2.82 5.75
CA SER A 18 3.79 3.52 6.77
C SER A 18 3.64 5.01 6.53
N PHE A 19 3.33 5.76 7.58
CA PHE A 19 2.98 7.18 7.49
C PHE A 19 3.83 8.01 8.44
N PRO A 20 4.31 9.20 8.00
CA PRO A 20 5.06 10.11 8.85
C PRO A 20 4.29 10.48 10.12
N GLY A 21 4.94 10.38 11.28
CA GLY A 21 4.33 10.63 12.59
C GLY A 21 3.52 9.46 13.17
N TYR A 22 3.49 8.32 12.46
CA TYR A 22 2.82 7.08 12.89
C TYR A 22 3.70 5.85 12.65
N GLU A 23 5.01 6.01 12.74
CA GLU A 23 6.01 4.96 12.44
C GLU A 23 5.93 3.78 13.41
N ASP A 24 5.39 4.00 14.60
CA ASP A 24 5.17 3.00 15.65
C ASP A 24 3.80 2.30 15.54
N PHE A 25 2.97 2.70 14.58
CA PHE A 25 1.72 2.01 14.28
C PHE A 25 1.90 0.99 13.15
N THR A 26 1.22 -0.15 13.31
CA THR A 26 1.09 -1.15 12.25
C THR A 26 -0.22 -0.94 11.51
N PHE A 27 -0.14 -0.71 10.20
CA PHE A 27 -1.30 -0.56 9.34
C PHE A 27 -1.48 -1.80 8.47
N HIS A 28 -2.71 -2.26 8.36
CA HIS A 28 -3.07 -3.36 7.49
C HIS A 28 -4.05 -2.89 6.42
N ASP A 29 -3.83 -3.32 5.20
CA ASP A 29 -4.78 -3.14 4.11
C ASP A 29 -5.81 -4.27 4.18
N ALA A 30 -7.07 -3.92 4.41
CA ALA A 30 -8.18 -4.89 4.42
C ALA A 30 -8.39 -5.56 3.05
N MET A 31 -7.90 -4.93 1.98
CA MET A 31 -8.01 -5.41 0.61
C MET A 31 -6.63 -5.44 -0.06
N PRO A 32 -5.71 -6.33 0.37
CA PRO A 32 -4.35 -6.30 -0.14
C PRO A 32 -4.32 -6.53 -1.65
N TYR A 33 -3.54 -5.72 -2.35
CA TYR A 33 -3.30 -5.90 -3.78
C TYR A 33 -2.53 -7.20 -4.03
N ARG A 34 -3.12 -8.09 -4.82
CA ARG A 34 -2.53 -9.40 -5.15
C ARG A 34 -1.84 -9.45 -6.51
N GLY A 35 -1.80 -8.33 -7.23
CA GLY A 35 -1.14 -8.23 -8.53
C GLY A 35 0.36 -7.99 -8.42
N SER A 36 1.05 -8.17 -9.53
CA SER A 36 2.46 -7.79 -9.67
C SER A 36 2.59 -6.29 -9.89
N ALA A 37 3.80 -5.75 -9.64
CA ALA A 37 4.13 -4.40 -10.05
C ALA A 37 3.95 -4.28 -11.57
N LEU A 38 3.39 -3.17 -12.01
CA LEU A 38 3.14 -2.90 -13.42
C LEU A 38 3.56 -1.47 -13.78
N THR A 39 3.82 -1.25 -15.06
CA THR A 39 4.11 0.06 -15.61
C THR A 39 3.17 0.32 -16.77
N LEU A 40 2.49 1.46 -16.73
CA LEU A 40 1.54 1.92 -17.74
C LEU A 40 2.17 3.08 -18.52
N ASP A 41 2.19 2.98 -19.83
CA ASP A 41 2.47 4.13 -20.69
C ASP A 41 1.18 4.96 -20.82
N LEU A 42 1.25 6.23 -20.42
CA LEU A 42 0.13 7.15 -20.44
C LEU A 42 0.03 7.90 -21.78
N GLY A 43 0.93 7.60 -22.69
CA GLY A 43 0.97 8.26 -24.00
C GLY A 43 1.58 9.65 -23.96
N GLU A 44 1.33 10.39 -25.01
CA GLU A 44 1.83 11.74 -25.20
C GLU A 44 0.70 12.76 -25.20
N VAL A 45 0.96 13.90 -24.58
CA VAL A 45 0.08 15.07 -24.60
C VAL A 45 0.90 16.32 -24.97
N ARG A 46 0.20 17.39 -25.35
CA ARG A 46 0.83 18.69 -25.63
C ARG A 46 0.34 19.75 -24.70
N THR A 47 1.21 20.70 -24.36
CA THR A 47 0.82 21.85 -23.56
C THR A 47 0.02 22.85 -24.41
N ASP A 48 -0.95 23.47 -23.76
CA ASP A 48 -1.72 24.59 -24.31
C ASP A 48 -0.89 25.89 -24.38
N ALA A 49 -1.58 26.99 -24.78
CA ALA A 49 -0.98 28.32 -24.88
C ALA A 49 -0.45 28.85 -23.54
N GLN A 50 -0.97 28.37 -22.40
CA GLN A 50 -0.56 28.71 -21.07
C GLN A 50 0.56 27.80 -20.53
N GLY A 51 0.98 26.80 -21.30
CA GLY A 51 2.00 25.82 -20.91
C GLY A 51 1.44 24.72 -20.00
N ARG A 52 0.13 24.49 -19.97
CA ARG A 52 -0.55 23.46 -19.18
C ARG A 52 -0.88 22.25 -20.04
N ALA A 53 -0.88 21.08 -19.46
CA ALA A 53 -1.35 19.86 -20.07
C ALA A 53 -2.10 19.01 -19.03
N VAL A 54 -3.06 18.23 -19.51
CA VAL A 54 -3.79 17.26 -18.69
C VAL A 54 -3.39 15.86 -19.16
N LEU A 55 -2.86 15.09 -18.23
CA LEU A 55 -2.48 13.70 -18.47
C LEU A 55 -3.46 12.82 -17.68
N PRO A 56 -4.39 12.10 -18.34
CA PRO A 56 -5.34 11.26 -17.65
C PRO A 56 -4.64 10.05 -17.02
N LEU A 57 -4.97 9.78 -15.76
CA LEU A 57 -4.49 8.59 -15.06
C LEU A 57 -5.60 7.53 -15.08
N PRO A 58 -5.34 6.33 -15.63
CA PRO A 58 -6.33 5.26 -15.74
C PRO A 58 -6.52 4.52 -14.40
N LEU A 59 -6.90 5.24 -13.34
CA LEU A 59 -7.01 4.71 -11.98
C LEU A 59 -8.08 3.64 -11.86
N GLU A 60 -9.08 3.66 -12.73
CA GLU A 60 -10.13 2.63 -12.81
C GLU A 60 -9.61 1.23 -13.16
N LYS A 61 -8.42 1.17 -13.78
CA LYS A 61 -7.73 -0.10 -14.08
C LYS A 61 -6.98 -0.66 -12.87
N LEU A 62 -6.76 0.18 -11.86
CA LEU A 62 -6.06 -0.18 -10.64
C LEU A 62 -7.07 -0.72 -9.64
N ARG A 63 -7.23 -2.04 -9.59
CA ARG A 63 -8.16 -2.72 -8.68
C ARG A 63 -7.40 -3.42 -7.57
N GLY A 64 -8.04 -3.52 -6.41
CA GLY A 64 -7.46 -4.16 -5.23
C GLY A 64 -7.00 -3.13 -4.21
N GLY A 65 -6.09 -3.51 -3.34
CA GLY A 65 -5.67 -2.74 -2.18
C GLY A 65 -5.00 -1.40 -2.44
N THR A 66 -4.33 -0.91 -1.43
CA THR A 66 -3.59 0.35 -1.52
C THR A 66 -2.33 0.19 -2.35
N LEU A 67 -2.13 1.08 -3.30
CA LEU A 67 -1.07 1.06 -4.28
C LEU A 67 -0.18 2.29 -4.13
N HIS A 68 1.12 2.08 -4.26
CA HIS A 68 2.09 3.14 -4.45
C HIS A 68 2.25 3.39 -5.95
N CYS A 69 1.92 4.60 -6.35
CA CYS A 69 2.01 5.06 -7.72
C CYS A 69 3.16 6.05 -7.87
N ARG A 70 3.99 5.84 -8.88
CA ARG A 70 5.07 6.74 -9.26
C ARG A 70 4.83 7.22 -10.68
N LEU A 71 4.46 8.50 -10.80
CA LEU A 71 4.27 9.17 -12.08
C LEU A 71 5.58 9.82 -12.50
N LEU A 72 6.06 9.48 -13.67
CA LEU A 72 7.18 10.11 -14.35
C LEU A 72 6.63 10.84 -15.57
N VAL A 73 6.95 12.11 -15.70
CA VAL A 73 6.59 12.92 -16.88
C VAL A 73 7.85 13.51 -17.48
N GLU A 74 8.04 13.27 -18.77
CA GLU A 74 9.14 13.82 -19.57
C GLU A 74 8.60 14.92 -20.49
N GLY A 75 9.21 16.08 -20.45
CA GLY A 75 8.94 17.20 -21.35
C GLY A 75 10.06 17.36 -22.37
N PHE A 76 9.73 17.48 -23.63
CA PHE A 76 10.71 17.58 -24.73
C PHE A 76 10.80 19.02 -25.26
N GLU A 77 12.04 19.47 -25.50
CA GLU A 77 12.26 20.76 -26.16
C GLU A 77 11.93 20.68 -27.66
N PRO A 78 11.43 21.79 -28.26
CA PRO A 78 11.28 21.87 -29.71
C PRO A 78 12.66 21.76 -30.36
N GLY A 79 12.83 20.80 -31.27
CA GLY A 79 14.12 20.54 -31.91
C GLY A 79 14.88 19.30 -31.41
N GLY A 80 14.38 18.62 -30.33
CA GLY A 80 14.74 17.23 -30.09
C GLY A 80 16.07 16.95 -29.40
N GLY A 81 16.56 17.83 -28.52
CA GLY A 81 17.88 17.62 -27.90
C GLY A 81 17.88 17.35 -26.41
N ARG A 82 16.94 17.89 -25.67
CA ARG A 82 16.92 17.79 -24.20
C ARG A 82 15.51 17.49 -23.69
N SER A 83 15.43 16.61 -22.72
CA SER A 83 14.21 16.37 -21.96
C SER A 83 14.37 16.87 -20.53
N VAL A 84 13.28 17.35 -19.97
CA VAL A 84 13.15 17.65 -18.54
C VAL A 84 12.20 16.63 -17.95
N THR A 85 12.62 15.99 -16.88
CA THR A 85 11.86 14.95 -16.21
C THR A 85 11.36 15.44 -14.85
N THR A 86 10.12 15.16 -14.54
CA THR A 86 9.56 15.30 -13.19
C THR A 86 9.00 13.99 -12.71
N VAL A 87 9.08 13.75 -11.41
CA VAL A 87 8.57 12.54 -10.75
C VAL A 87 7.68 12.93 -9.60
N ARG A 88 6.54 12.23 -9.47
CA ARG A 88 5.63 12.38 -8.33
C ARG A 88 5.23 11.01 -7.82
N ASP A 89 5.40 10.82 -6.51
CA ASP A 89 4.93 9.63 -5.79
C ASP A 89 3.63 9.97 -5.05
N PHE A 90 2.66 9.05 -5.07
CA PHE A 90 1.40 9.17 -4.35
C PHE A 90 0.79 7.80 -4.10
N LEU A 91 -0.17 7.73 -3.16
CA LEU A 91 -0.93 6.52 -2.89
C LEU A 91 -2.29 6.58 -3.57
N VAL A 92 -2.75 5.43 -4.04
CA VAL A 92 -4.13 5.22 -4.51
C VAL A 92 -4.72 4.10 -3.67
N SER A 93 -5.83 4.37 -3.02
CA SER A 93 -6.52 3.41 -2.16
C SER A 93 -8.01 3.38 -2.46
N PRO A 94 -8.64 2.20 -2.45
CA PRO A 94 -10.09 2.08 -2.49
C PRO A 94 -10.74 2.41 -1.14
N LEU A 95 -9.94 2.54 -0.08
CA LEU A 95 -10.38 2.79 1.28
C LEU A 95 -10.51 4.29 1.55
N GLN A 96 -11.56 4.69 2.25
CA GLN A 96 -11.73 6.07 2.69
C GLN A 96 -10.84 6.41 3.88
N ALA A 97 -10.46 5.40 4.66
CA ALA A 97 -9.50 5.52 5.75
C ALA A 97 -8.73 4.21 5.92
N VAL A 98 -7.51 4.30 6.44
CA VAL A 98 -6.71 3.15 6.86
C VAL A 98 -6.66 3.11 8.39
N LEU A 99 -6.75 1.90 8.94
CA LEU A 99 -6.71 1.67 10.38
C LEU A 99 -5.32 1.16 10.78
N GLY A 100 -4.70 1.87 11.71
CA GLY A 100 -3.46 1.47 12.34
C GLY A 100 -3.68 1.10 13.79
N TYR A 101 -2.85 0.21 14.31
CA TYR A 101 -2.81 -0.10 15.73
C TYR A 101 -1.37 -0.18 16.24
N ARG A 102 -1.19 0.06 17.52
CA ARG A 102 0.05 -0.24 18.25
C ARG A 102 -0.28 -0.81 19.62
N PRO A 103 0.46 -1.81 20.08
CA PRO A 103 0.38 -2.25 21.46
C PRO A 103 1.13 -1.25 22.35
N THR A 104 0.55 -0.96 23.53
CA THR A 104 1.16 -0.15 24.57
C THR A 104 1.25 -0.96 25.85
N GLY A 105 2.22 -0.66 26.72
CA GLY A 105 2.44 -1.40 27.96
C GLY A 105 3.49 -2.52 27.87
N ALA A 106 3.41 -3.51 28.73
CA ALA A 106 4.39 -4.58 28.81
C ALA A 106 4.44 -5.40 27.52
N GLY A 107 5.58 -5.45 26.86
CA GLY A 107 5.81 -6.24 25.64
C GLY A 107 5.46 -5.55 24.34
N GLY A 108 4.93 -4.33 24.35
CA GLY A 108 4.52 -3.61 23.13
C GLY A 108 5.63 -3.43 22.11
N ASN A 109 6.88 -3.31 22.54
CA ASN A 109 8.04 -3.13 21.65
C ASN A 109 8.71 -4.45 21.21
N LEU A 110 8.27 -5.58 21.73
CA LEU A 110 8.93 -6.88 21.52
C LEU A 110 8.23 -7.75 20.46
N GLY A 111 7.15 -7.26 19.87
CA GLY A 111 6.39 -8.03 18.87
C GLY A 111 5.58 -9.19 19.45
N PHE A 112 5.58 -9.38 20.77
CA PHE A 112 4.75 -10.34 21.49
C PHE A 112 4.31 -9.79 22.86
N ILE A 113 3.18 -10.26 23.33
CA ILE A 113 2.62 -9.93 24.64
C ILE A 113 2.82 -11.14 25.55
N PRO A 114 3.51 -11.01 26.71
CA PRO A 114 3.68 -12.13 27.62
C PRO A 114 2.33 -12.66 28.13
N LYS A 115 2.20 -13.98 28.20
CA LYS A 115 0.98 -14.62 28.73
C LYS A 115 0.72 -14.17 30.17
N GLY A 116 -0.52 -13.75 30.42
CA GLY A 116 -0.94 -13.27 31.75
C GLY A 116 -0.59 -11.81 32.05
N SER A 117 0.01 -11.08 31.10
CA SER A 117 0.19 -9.64 31.21
C SER A 117 -1.02 -8.89 30.65
N GLU A 118 -1.28 -7.72 31.22
CA GLU A 118 -2.26 -6.76 30.68
C GLU A 118 -1.55 -5.89 29.63
N SER A 119 -2.18 -5.74 28.47
CA SER A 119 -1.68 -4.88 27.39
C SER A 119 -2.83 -4.07 26.81
N THR A 120 -2.53 -2.85 26.40
CA THR A 120 -3.49 -1.94 25.77
C THR A 120 -3.16 -1.83 24.28
N LEU A 121 -4.18 -1.82 23.44
CA LEU A 121 -4.05 -1.50 22.03
C LEU A 121 -4.57 -0.10 21.77
N GLU A 122 -3.74 0.73 21.21
CA GLU A 122 -4.13 2.04 20.71
C GLU A 122 -4.43 1.95 19.22
N PHE A 123 -5.49 2.59 18.76
CA PHE A 123 -5.92 2.61 17.37
C PHE A 123 -5.92 4.01 16.82
N VAL A 124 -5.61 4.13 15.54
CA VAL A 124 -5.70 5.37 14.76
C VAL A 124 -6.31 5.09 13.41
N ALA A 125 -7.21 5.94 12.97
CA ALA A 125 -7.68 5.95 11.58
C ALA A 125 -7.14 7.19 10.87
N LEU A 126 -6.60 7.00 9.67
CA LEU A 126 -6.06 8.08 8.83
C LEU A 126 -6.84 8.16 7.52
N GLY A 127 -7.31 9.37 7.20
CA GLY A 127 -7.97 9.68 5.95
C GLY A 127 -6.99 9.88 4.77
N PRO A 128 -7.50 10.24 3.59
CA PRO A 128 -6.67 10.43 2.38
C PRO A 128 -5.66 11.58 2.49
N ASP A 129 -5.90 12.55 3.34
CA ASP A 129 -5.01 13.68 3.65
C ASP A 129 -4.00 13.35 4.76
N LEU A 130 -3.99 12.08 5.25
CA LEU A 130 -3.23 11.60 6.40
C LEU A 130 -3.60 12.29 7.73
N GLY A 131 -4.70 13.03 7.74
CA GLY A 131 -5.33 13.52 8.95
C GLY A 131 -6.06 12.39 9.70
N ARG A 132 -6.27 12.58 11.00
CA ARG A 132 -7.08 11.67 11.79
C ARG A 132 -8.51 11.65 11.27
N ALA A 133 -9.02 10.47 11.01
CA ALA A 133 -10.39 10.24 10.58
C ALA A 133 -11.19 9.55 11.70
N ASP A 134 -12.50 9.70 11.67
CA ASP A 134 -13.37 8.92 12.53
C ASP A 134 -13.52 7.52 11.91
N PRO A 135 -13.08 6.45 12.61
CA PRO A 135 -13.20 5.09 12.11
C PRO A 135 -14.65 4.57 12.16
N GLY A 136 -15.57 5.32 12.76
CA GLY A 136 -16.92 4.84 13.04
C GLY A 136 -16.93 3.74 14.12
N GLU A 137 -17.84 2.77 13.96
CA GLU A 137 -17.93 1.63 14.86
C GLU A 137 -16.83 0.61 14.54
N LEU A 138 -16.04 0.24 15.53
CA LEU A 138 -15.00 -0.78 15.44
C LEU A 138 -15.43 -2.04 16.19
N THR A 139 -15.36 -3.17 15.51
CA THR A 139 -15.57 -4.49 16.13
C THR A 139 -14.24 -5.18 16.33
N PHE A 140 -13.99 -5.67 17.54
CA PHE A 140 -12.78 -6.41 17.90
C PHE A 140 -13.13 -7.87 18.16
N SER A 141 -12.29 -8.75 17.66
CA SER A 141 -12.34 -10.17 17.99
C SER A 141 -10.95 -10.66 18.37
N VAL A 142 -10.89 -11.49 19.40
CA VAL A 142 -9.66 -12.17 19.82
C VAL A 142 -9.87 -13.67 19.60
N ALA A 143 -9.00 -14.28 18.79
CA ALA A 143 -9.04 -15.70 18.51
C ALA A 143 -7.73 -16.36 18.96
N GLU A 144 -7.83 -17.47 19.67
CA GLU A 144 -6.69 -18.34 19.94
C GLU A 144 -6.43 -19.23 18.72
N ARG A 145 -5.29 -19.08 18.09
CA ARG A 145 -4.89 -19.99 17.00
C ARG A 145 -4.10 -21.15 17.59
N ARG A 146 -4.64 -22.36 17.45
CA ARG A 146 -3.96 -23.60 17.84
C ARG A 146 -3.41 -24.29 16.61
N TYR A 147 -2.28 -24.94 16.76
CA TYR A 147 -1.66 -25.74 15.70
C TYR A 147 -1.63 -27.20 16.14
N VAL A 148 -2.02 -28.09 15.24
CA VAL A 148 -1.85 -29.54 15.41
C VAL A 148 -0.74 -29.96 14.48
N THR A 149 0.31 -30.55 15.06
CA THR A 149 1.40 -31.15 14.31
C THR A 149 1.05 -32.59 13.98
N SER A 150 0.98 -32.91 12.71
CA SER A 150 0.73 -34.28 12.21
C SER A 150 1.91 -34.78 11.41
N LEU A 151 2.19 -36.09 11.52
CA LEU A 151 3.16 -36.74 10.68
C LEU A 151 2.50 -37.16 9.37
N VAL A 152 2.90 -36.53 8.27
CA VAL A 152 2.37 -36.82 6.94
C VAL A 152 3.45 -37.45 6.06
N THR A 153 3.02 -38.29 5.11
CA THR A 153 3.93 -38.89 4.12
C THR A 153 3.81 -38.11 2.81
N ASP A 154 4.94 -37.70 2.26
CA ASP A 154 4.99 -37.05 0.95
C ASP A 154 4.83 -38.07 -0.21
N LYS A 155 4.82 -37.58 -1.45
CA LYS A 155 4.68 -38.41 -2.65
C LYS A 155 5.83 -39.40 -2.87
N ASP A 156 6.98 -39.14 -2.23
CA ASP A 156 8.19 -39.96 -2.31
C ASP A 156 8.31 -40.96 -1.15
N GLY A 157 7.27 -41.05 -0.31
CA GLY A 157 7.24 -41.94 0.85
C GLY A 157 8.03 -41.45 2.05
N ARG A 158 8.48 -40.18 2.08
CA ARG A 158 9.20 -39.62 3.21
C ARG A 158 8.24 -39.00 4.22
N TYR A 159 8.53 -39.20 5.48
CA TYR A 159 7.79 -38.59 6.58
C TYR A 159 8.23 -37.16 6.83
N ARG A 160 7.27 -36.26 6.99
CA ARG A 160 7.48 -34.88 7.46
C ARG A 160 6.43 -34.50 8.47
N TYR A 161 6.77 -33.60 9.37
CA TYR A 161 5.79 -32.96 10.23
C TYR A 161 5.12 -31.81 9.49
N ASP A 162 3.80 -31.75 9.54
CA ASP A 162 2.99 -30.70 8.97
C ASP A 162 2.17 -30.03 10.08
N GLU A 163 2.22 -28.70 10.14
CA GLU A 163 1.48 -27.93 11.12
C GLU A 163 0.23 -27.35 10.48
N THR A 164 -0.92 -27.79 10.94
CA THR A 164 -2.23 -27.31 10.45
C THR A 164 -2.88 -26.46 11.54
N PRO A 165 -3.28 -25.20 11.24
CA PRO A 165 -4.07 -24.43 12.17
C PRO A 165 -5.43 -25.08 12.37
N VAL A 166 -5.91 -25.10 13.61
CA VAL A 166 -7.24 -25.61 13.98
C VAL A 166 -8.00 -24.43 14.58
N ASP A 167 -9.16 -24.13 13.99
CA ASP A 167 -10.09 -23.09 14.46
C ASP A 167 -10.94 -23.60 15.63
#